data_118448c6f2a506497322e3e4c476a405
#
_entry.id   118448c6f2a506497322e3e4c476a405
#
_cell.length_a   1.000
_cell.length_b   1.000
_cell.length_c   1.000
_cell.angle_alpha   90.00
_cell.angle_beta   90.00
_cell.angle_gamma   90.00
#
_symmetry.space_group_name_H-M   'P 1'
#
loop_
_entity.id
_entity.type
_entity.pdbx_description
1 polymer ?
#
loop_
_entity_poly.entity_id
_entity_poly.type
_entity_poly.pdbx_seq_one_letter_code
_entity_poly.pdbx_strand_id
1 'polypeptide(L)'
;TVTVVNNSSFAGEGIVTVKGFEDKEGSWLSADGKELPAVRTEDGWLVKVSGVEPTGFTTLTFKEGTGAESFSKADWTREIDTPFYHITWDESGRMTSVFDKENDREILKAGETGNRLVVYEDRPMNFDAWDIDIYYQEKGYEVDDLKDVSVEKSSLMTKVKMTWNYEDSVISQEIRLYN
;
A
#
# COMPACT_ATOMS: atom_id res chain seq x y z
N THR A 1 -7.72 15.96 -19.83
CA THR A 1 -8.21 14.62 -20.19
C THR A 1 -7.05 13.64 -20.15
N VAL A 2 -7.27 12.45 -19.61
CA VAL A 2 -6.29 11.35 -19.52
C VAL A 2 -6.95 10.08 -20.05
N THR A 3 -6.21 9.25 -20.77
CA THR A 3 -6.67 7.93 -21.23
C THR A 3 -6.10 6.85 -20.34
N VAL A 4 -6.97 5.98 -19.84
CA VAL A 4 -6.62 4.76 -19.11
C VAL A 4 -6.81 3.57 -20.02
N VAL A 5 -5.79 2.74 -20.15
CA VAL A 5 -5.79 1.56 -21.02
C VAL A 5 -5.78 0.31 -20.16
N ASN A 6 -6.68 -0.62 -20.45
CA ASN A 6 -6.67 -1.96 -19.90
C ASN A 6 -6.01 -2.91 -20.91
N ASN A 7 -4.83 -3.41 -20.62
CA ASN A 7 -4.09 -4.35 -21.47
C ASN A 7 -4.30 -5.82 -21.07
N SER A 8 -5.22 -6.08 -20.14
CA SER A 8 -5.58 -7.45 -19.73
C SER A 8 -6.69 -8.04 -20.61
N SER A 9 -6.87 -9.34 -20.54
CA SER A 9 -7.97 -10.06 -21.18
C SER A 9 -9.29 -10.05 -20.38
N PHE A 10 -9.34 -9.36 -19.26
CA PHE A 10 -10.50 -9.25 -18.39
C PHE A 10 -10.92 -7.79 -18.24
N ALA A 11 -12.21 -7.55 -18.01
CA ALA A 11 -12.68 -6.24 -17.62
C ALA A 11 -11.97 -5.80 -16.34
N GLY A 12 -11.47 -4.56 -16.30
CA GLY A 12 -10.60 -4.09 -15.23
C GLY A 12 -11.29 -3.05 -14.36
N GLU A 13 -10.96 -3.11 -13.07
CA GLU A 13 -11.11 -2.01 -12.14
C GLU A 13 -9.81 -1.82 -11.36
N GLY A 14 -9.57 -0.63 -10.86
CA GLY A 14 -8.39 -0.34 -10.06
C GLY A 14 -8.22 1.14 -9.79
N ILE A 15 -7.15 1.45 -9.07
CA ILE A 15 -6.76 2.83 -8.78
C ILE A 15 -5.59 3.19 -9.69
N VAL A 16 -5.76 4.24 -10.47
CA VAL A 16 -4.72 4.78 -11.34
C VAL A 16 -4.13 6.04 -10.73
N THR A 17 -2.81 6.23 -10.90
CA THR A 17 -2.13 7.47 -10.53
C THR A 17 -2.07 8.40 -11.73
N VAL A 18 -2.66 9.58 -11.60
CA VAL A 18 -2.65 10.62 -12.65
C VAL A 18 -1.73 11.76 -12.22
N LYS A 19 -0.69 12.00 -12.98
CA LYS A 19 0.30 13.08 -12.78
C LYS A 19 -0.03 14.32 -13.61
N GLY A 20 0.59 15.46 -13.27
CA GLY A 20 0.43 16.72 -13.99
C GLY A 20 -0.81 17.53 -13.59
N PHE A 21 -1.43 17.18 -12.46
CA PHE A 21 -2.59 17.86 -11.87
C PHE A 21 -2.41 18.10 -10.36
N GLU A 22 -1.18 18.04 -9.87
CA GLU A 22 -0.83 18.10 -8.44
C GLU A 22 -1.32 19.40 -7.78
N ASP A 23 -1.17 20.53 -8.51
CA ASP A 23 -1.52 21.86 -8.02
C ASP A 23 -2.98 22.26 -8.32
N LYS A 24 -3.78 21.35 -8.89
CA LYS A 24 -5.16 21.64 -9.29
C LYS A 24 -6.16 21.16 -8.26
N GLU A 25 -7.20 21.97 -8.05
CA GLU A 25 -8.38 21.61 -7.28
C GLU A 25 -9.51 21.23 -8.23
N GLY A 26 -10.27 20.19 -7.89
CA GLY A 26 -11.38 19.74 -8.73
C GLY A 26 -11.76 18.28 -8.50
N SER A 27 -12.41 17.70 -9.49
CA SER A 27 -12.84 16.30 -9.49
C SER A 27 -12.53 15.63 -10.83
N TRP A 28 -12.54 14.30 -10.82
CA TRP A 28 -12.37 13.49 -12.01
C TRP A 28 -13.69 12.90 -12.46
N LEU A 29 -13.97 12.98 -13.77
CA LEU A 29 -15.17 12.46 -14.38
C LEU A 29 -14.83 11.31 -15.32
N SER A 30 -15.67 10.29 -15.33
CA SER A 30 -15.66 9.21 -16.31
C SER A 30 -16.09 9.71 -17.71
N ALA A 31 -15.97 8.85 -18.71
CA ALA A 31 -16.37 9.17 -20.08
C ALA A 31 -17.87 9.53 -20.23
N ASP A 32 -18.73 9.00 -19.36
CA ASP A 32 -20.17 9.31 -19.29
C ASP A 32 -20.50 10.52 -18.38
N GLY A 33 -19.47 11.22 -17.88
CA GLY A 33 -19.61 12.45 -17.10
C GLY A 33 -19.93 12.25 -15.62
N LYS A 34 -19.88 11.02 -15.10
CA LYS A 34 -20.04 10.75 -13.66
C LYS A 34 -18.76 11.05 -12.91
N GLU A 35 -18.92 11.59 -11.72
CA GLU A 35 -17.78 11.82 -10.82
C GLU A 35 -17.22 10.51 -10.30
N LEU A 36 -15.89 10.41 -10.34
CA LEU A 36 -15.14 9.23 -9.90
C LEU A 36 -14.56 9.48 -8.51
N PRO A 37 -14.52 8.45 -7.65
CA PRO A 37 -13.78 8.53 -6.40
C PRO A 37 -12.31 8.85 -6.69
N ALA A 38 -11.82 9.94 -6.12
CA ALA A 38 -10.48 10.42 -6.39
C ALA A 38 -9.90 11.16 -5.19
N VAL A 39 -8.61 10.95 -4.94
CA VAL A 39 -7.89 11.53 -3.82
C VAL A 39 -6.65 12.24 -4.34
N ARG A 40 -6.45 13.50 -3.94
CA ARG A 40 -5.26 14.26 -4.28
C ARG A 40 -4.09 13.84 -3.38
N THR A 41 -2.92 13.70 -3.97
CA THR A 41 -1.66 13.40 -3.30
C THR A 41 -0.59 14.42 -3.68
N GLU A 42 0.58 14.35 -3.04
CA GLU A 42 1.72 15.20 -3.41
C GLU A 42 2.22 14.90 -4.84
N ASP A 43 2.10 13.65 -5.30
CA ASP A 43 2.60 13.17 -6.59
C ASP A 43 1.53 13.17 -7.70
N GLY A 44 0.32 13.68 -7.45
CA GLY A 44 -0.79 13.68 -8.40
C GLY A 44 -2.12 13.27 -7.78
N TRP A 45 -2.89 12.53 -8.53
CA TRP A 45 -4.22 12.05 -8.12
C TRP A 45 -4.30 10.54 -8.18
N LEU A 46 -4.89 9.95 -7.17
CA LEU A 46 -5.38 8.58 -7.22
C LEU A 46 -6.83 8.61 -7.65
N VAL A 47 -7.17 7.91 -8.72
CA VAL A 47 -8.54 7.87 -9.26
C VAL A 47 -8.98 6.43 -9.38
N LYS A 48 -10.12 6.08 -8.76
CA LYS A 48 -10.71 4.75 -8.90
C LYS A 48 -11.45 4.67 -10.23
N VAL A 49 -11.06 3.71 -11.05
CA VAL A 49 -11.63 3.45 -12.38
C VAL A 49 -12.18 2.03 -12.40
N SER A 50 -13.37 1.85 -12.95
CA SER A 50 -14.02 0.54 -13.07
C SER A 50 -14.64 0.35 -14.45
N GLY A 51 -14.87 -0.90 -14.82
CA GLY A 51 -15.57 -1.25 -16.06
C GLY A 51 -14.79 -0.94 -17.34
N VAL A 52 -13.45 -0.93 -17.28
CA VAL A 52 -12.65 -0.80 -18.50
C VAL A 52 -12.62 -2.16 -19.20
N GLU A 53 -13.19 -2.21 -20.40
CA GLU A 53 -13.31 -3.43 -21.20
C GLU A 53 -11.95 -4.11 -21.44
N PRO A 54 -11.93 -5.44 -21.68
CA PRO A 54 -10.71 -6.18 -22.04
C PRO A 54 -10.02 -5.56 -23.26
N THR A 55 -8.71 -5.35 -23.19
CA THR A 55 -7.91 -4.73 -24.25
C THR A 55 -8.46 -3.38 -24.72
N GLY A 56 -9.25 -2.72 -23.87
CA GLY A 56 -9.94 -1.48 -24.16
C GLY A 56 -9.32 -0.27 -23.46
N PHE A 57 -10.00 0.83 -23.55
CA PHE A 57 -9.60 2.06 -22.89
C PHE A 57 -10.82 2.87 -22.42
N THR A 58 -10.60 3.77 -21.48
CA THR A 58 -11.57 4.79 -21.07
C THR A 58 -10.88 6.15 -20.93
N THR A 59 -11.67 7.20 -20.96
CA THR A 59 -11.17 8.56 -20.83
C THR A 59 -11.64 9.17 -19.53
N LEU A 60 -10.69 9.77 -18.79
CA LEU A 60 -10.96 10.55 -17.60
C LEU A 60 -10.84 12.04 -17.93
N THR A 61 -11.77 12.85 -17.46
CA THR A 61 -11.75 14.29 -17.64
C THR A 61 -11.63 14.98 -16.28
N PHE A 62 -10.63 15.83 -16.13
CA PHE A 62 -10.50 16.68 -14.95
C PHE A 62 -11.45 17.88 -15.08
N LYS A 63 -12.22 18.12 -14.04
CA LYS A 63 -13.11 19.27 -13.90
C LYS A 63 -12.58 20.15 -12.78
N GLU A 64 -12.13 21.35 -13.10
CA GLU A 64 -11.69 22.31 -12.09
C GLU A 64 -12.87 22.71 -11.18
N GLY A 65 -12.60 22.83 -9.90
CA GLY A 65 -13.60 23.11 -8.87
C GLY A 65 -12.98 23.18 -7.49
N THR A 66 -13.78 23.00 -6.45
CA THR A 66 -13.35 22.97 -5.05
C THR A 66 -13.71 21.63 -4.44
N GLY A 67 -13.04 21.26 -3.33
CA GLY A 67 -13.43 20.08 -2.54
C GLY A 67 -12.72 18.78 -2.91
N ALA A 68 -11.50 18.87 -3.44
CA ALA A 68 -10.66 17.69 -3.62
C ALA A 68 -10.45 16.96 -2.30
N GLU A 69 -10.74 15.65 -2.27
CA GLU A 69 -10.39 14.81 -1.14
C GLU A 69 -8.87 14.67 -1.06
N SER A 70 -8.33 14.69 0.16
CA SER A 70 -6.94 14.41 0.46
C SER A 70 -6.84 13.43 1.62
N PHE A 71 -5.66 12.87 1.82
CA PHE A 71 -5.42 12.04 2.99
C PHE A 71 -5.51 12.84 4.28
N SER A 72 -6.16 12.27 5.28
CA SER A 72 -6.24 12.80 6.64
C SER A 72 -5.45 11.90 7.60
N LYS A 73 -4.78 12.51 8.58
CA LYS A 73 -4.11 11.76 9.64
C LYS A 73 -5.12 11.01 10.50
N ALA A 74 -4.75 9.82 10.93
CA ALA A 74 -5.50 8.99 11.85
C ALA A 74 -4.61 8.45 12.96
N ASP A 75 -5.22 8.10 14.10
CA ASP A 75 -4.50 7.52 15.22
C ASP A 75 -4.05 6.09 14.91
N TRP A 76 -2.87 5.74 15.38
CA TRP A 76 -2.36 4.39 15.34
C TRP A 76 -2.88 3.58 16.53
N THR A 77 -3.74 2.62 16.27
CA THR A 77 -4.35 1.74 17.28
C THR A 77 -3.80 0.31 17.25
N ARG A 78 -2.82 0.03 16.41
CA ARG A 78 -2.32 -1.32 16.09
C ARG A 78 -3.39 -2.22 15.48
N GLU A 79 -4.39 -1.62 14.89
CA GLU A 79 -5.51 -2.30 14.25
C GLU A 79 -6.00 -1.46 13.07
N ILE A 80 -6.17 -2.08 11.91
CA ILE A 80 -6.78 -1.46 10.73
C ILE A 80 -7.86 -2.38 10.20
N ASP A 81 -9.03 -1.81 10.00
CA ASP A 81 -10.16 -2.48 9.38
C ASP A 81 -10.44 -1.87 8.00
N THR A 82 -10.50 -2.73 6.98
CA THR A 82 -10.88 -2.38 5.61
C THR A 82 -12.07 -3.23 5.15
N PRO A 83 -12.68 -2.97 4.00
CA PRO A 83 -13.71 -3.87 3.45
C PRO A 83 -13.23 -5.31 3.26
N PHE A 84 -11.92 -5.52 2.99
CA PHE A 84 -11.37 -6.82 2.63
C PHE A 84 -10.63 -7.51 3.78
N TYR A 85 -9.97 -6.74 4.66
CA TYR A 85 -9.09 -7.26 5.70
C TYR A 85 -9.31 -6.59 7.05
N HIS A 86 -9.14 -7.39 8.09
CA HIS A 86 -8.93 -6.92 9.46
C HIS A 86 -7.51 -7.32 9.87
N ILE A 87 -6.66 -6.33 10.18
CA ILE A 87 -5.25 -6.57 10.45
C ILE A 87 -4.88 -6.01 11.82
N THR A 88 -4.14 -6.78 12.61
CA THR A 88 -3.60 -6.34 13.89
C THR A 88 -2.08 -6.48 13.95
N TRP A 89 -1.44 -5.63 14.76
CA TRP A 89 0.02 -5.59 14.93
C TRP A 89 0.41 -5.63 16.40
N ASP A 90 1.61 -6.16 16.67
CA ASP A 90 2.26 -6.03 17.96
C ASP A 90 3.03 -4.70 18.10
N GLU A 91 3.74 -4.55 19.23
CA GLU A 91 4.51 -3.34 19.57
C GLU A 91 5.74 -3.15 18.68
N SER A 92 6.24 -4.21 18.06
CA SER A 92 7.39 -4.19 17.15
C SER A 92 6.99 -3.99 15.67
N GLY A 93 5.68 -3.87 15.37
CA GLY A 93 5.18 -3.70 14.00
C GLY A 93 5.03 -5.00 13.22
N ARG A 94 5.08 -6.16 13.88
CA ARG A 94 4.78 -7.47 13.28
C ARG A 94 3.27 -7.66 13.26
N MET A 95 2.76 -8.20 12.15
CA MET A 95 1.34 -8.55 12.03
C MET A 95 1.04 -9.78 12.88
N THR A 96 0.09 -9.66 13.81
CA THR A 96 -0.36 -10.74 14.69
C THR A 96 -1.62 -11.44 14.18
N SER A 97 -2.37 -10.77 13.31
CA SER A 97 -3.51 -11.32 12.57
C SER A 97 -3.65 -10.60 11.23
N VAL A 98 -4.01 -11.35 10.22
CA VAL A 98 -4.46 -10.84 8.90
C VAL A 98 -5.69 -11.66 8.52
N PHE A 99 -6.85 -11.17 8.89
CA PHE A 99 -8.10 -11.85 8.62
C PHE A 99 -8.68 -11.41 7.27
N ASP A 100 -8.82 -12.36 6.36
CA ASP A 100 -9.43 -12.21 5.04
C ASP A 100 -10.96 -12.33 5.19
N LYS A 101 -11.66 -11.21 5.08
CA LYS A 101 -13.11 -11.13 5.25
C LYS A 101 -13.90 -11.75 4.10
N GLU A 102 -13.34 -11.77 2.89
CA GLU A 102 -14.01 -12.34 1.72
C GLU A 102 -14.04 -13.88 1.80
N ASN A 103 -12.99 -14.48 2.33
CA ASN A 103 -12.85 -15.92 2.43
C ASN A 103 -13.06 -16.46 3.86
N ASP A 104 -13.41 -15.57 4.81
CA ASP A 104 -13.68 -15.90 6.22
C ASP A 104 -12.55 -16.73 6.84
N ARG A 105 -11.29 -16.26 6.71
CA ARG A 105 -10.12 -17.02 7.17
C ARG A 105 -9.01 -16.15 7.70
N GLU A 106 -8.26 -16.68 8.67
CA GLU A 106 -6.96 -16.14 9.07
C GLU A 106 -5.89 -16.58 8.05
N ILE A 107 -5.08 -15.61 7.60
CA ILE A 107 -3.99 -15.86 6.65
C ILE A 107 -2.73 -16.36 7.36
N LEU A 108 -2.46 -15.83 8.56
CA LEU A 108 -1.29 -16.21 9.32
C LEU A 108 -1.50 -17.59 9.98
N LYS A 109 -0.46 -18.40 9.97
CA LYS A 109 -0.47 -19.67 10.70
C LYS A 109 -0.55 -19.40 12.20
N ALA A 110 -1.32 -20.19 12.91
CA ALA A 110 -1.51 -20.05 14.36
C ALA A 110 -0.16 -20.02 15.12
N GLY A 111 0.04 -18.97 15.90
CA GLY A 111 1.27 -18.75 16.67
C GLY A 111 2.42 -18.11 15.89
N GLU A 112 2.23 -17.83 14.60
CA GLU A 112 3.21 -17.15 13.76
C GLU A 112 2.83 -15.67 13.60
N THR A 113 3.81 -14.85 13.24
CA THR A 113 3.62 -13.43 12.92
C THR A 113 4.06 -13.14 11.49
N GLY A 114 3.36 -12.20 10.85
CA GLY A 114 3.73 -11.67 9.53
C GLY A 114 4.57 -10.40 9.63
N ASN A 115 5.06 -9.92 8.49
CA ASN A 115 5.85 -8.69 8.40
C ASN A 115 7.06 -8.65 9.34
N ARG A 116 7.74 -9.78 9.51
CA ARG A 116 8.97 -9.88 10.31
C ARG A 116 10.14 -9.36 9.49
N LEU A 117 10.81 -8.35 10.01
CA LEU A 117 12.07 -7.85 9.45
C LEU A 117 13.22 -8.57 10.15
N VAL A 118 14.09 -9.23 9.39
CA VAL A 118 15.23 -9.97 9.91
C VAL A 118 16.47 -9.61 9.12
N VAL A 119 17.54 -9.25 9.81
CA VAL A 119 18.86 -9.05 9.23
C VAL A 119 19.69 -10.28 9.48
N TYR A 120 20.34 -10.77 8.45
CA TYR A 120 21.20 -11.95 8.53
C TYR A 120 22.65 -11.60 8.30
N GLU A 121 23.55 -12.28 9.01
CA GLU A 121 24.98 -12.21 8.72
C GLU A 121 25.27 -13.08 7.50
N ASP A 122 25.63 -12.45 6.39
CA ASP A 122 25.99 -13.13 5.16
C ASP A 122 27.53 -13.20 5.02
N ARG A 123 28.07 -14.41 5.11
CA ARG A 123 29.50 -14.70 4.94
C ARG A 123 29.69 -15.90 4.02
N PRO A 124 29.54 -15.70 2.71
CA PRO A 124 29.72 -16.76 1.76
C PRO A 124 31.17 -17.24 1.70
N MET A 125 31.37 -18.50 1.39
CA MET A 125 32.72 -19.08 1.25
C MET A 125 33.47 -18.55 0.05
N ASN A 126 32.76 -18.26 -1.04
CA ASN A 126 33.27 -17.69 -2.29
C ASN A 126 32.22 -16.75 -2.90
N PHE A 127 32.68 -15.84 -3.76
CA PHE A 127 31.79 -14.99 -4.59
C PHE A 127 30.80 -14.15 -3.77
N ASP A 128 31.28 -13.44 -2.76
CA ASP A 128 30.53 -12.61 -1.82
C ASP A 128 29.57 -11.57 -2.45
N ALA A 129 29.76 -11.27 -3.74
CA ALA A 129 28.87 -10.40 -4.49
C ALA A 129 27.81 -11.16 -5.34
N TRP A 130 27.84 -12.52 -5.33
CA TRP A 130 27.03 -13.35 -6.24
C TRP A 130 26.25 -14.44 -5.53
N ASP A 131 26.82 -15.00 -4.45
CA ASP A 131 26.25 -16.14 -3.76
C ASP A 131 25.87 -15.78 -2.33
N ILE A 132 24.73 -16.32 -1.89
CA ILE A 132 24.31 -16.36 -0.49
C ILE A 132 24.35 -17.83 -0.07
N ASP A 133 25.39 -18.21 0.68
CA ASP A 133 25.50 -19.57 1.21
C ASP A 133 24.47 -19.82 2.32
N ILE A 134 24.01 -21.06 2.45
CA ILE A 134 22.99 -21.47 3.43
C ILE A 134 23.32 -21.07 4.88
N TYR A 135 24.58 -20.83 5.18
CA TYR A 135 25.09 -20.46 6.51
C TYR A 135 24.54 -19.11 7.03
N TYR A 136 24.02 -18.22 6.15
CA TYR A 136 23.37 -16.99 6.59
C TYR A 136 22.24 -17.27 7.59
N GLN A 137 21.59 -18.45 7.52
CA GLN A 137 20.49 -18.83 8.39
C GLN A 137 20.91 -19.09 9.84
N GLU A 138 22.21 -19.25 10.09
CA GLU A 138 22.73 -19.52 11.44
C GLU A 138 22.72 -18.29 12.34
N LYS A 139 22.74 -17.08 11.75
CA LYS A 139 22.75 -15.81 12.48
C LYS A 139 21.77 -14.80 11.89
N GLY A 140 20.59 -14.79 12.45
CA GLY A 140 19.53 -13.81 12.14
C GLY A 140 19.23 -12.94 13.36
N TYR A 141 19.01 -11.65 13.12
CA TYR A 141 18.66 -10.67 14.14
C TYR A 141 17.34 -10.03 13.75
N GLU A 142 16.35 -10.10 14.63
CA GLU A 142 15.05 -9.43 14.39
C GLU A 142 15.22 -7.92 14.54
N VAL A 143 14.59 -7.16 13.63
CA VAL A 143 14.49 -5.72 13.70
C VAL A 143 13.16 -5.40 14.37
N ASP A 144 13.19 -5.13 15.65
CA ASP A 144 12.02 -4.94 16.54
C ASP A 144 11.94 -3.55 17.17
N ASP A 145 12.95 -2.69 16.94
CA ASP A 145 12.99 -1.32 17.45
C ASP A 145 12.13 -0.37 16.60
N LEU A 146 10.80 -0.54 16.66
CA LEU A 146 9.83 0.33 16.00
C LEU A 146 9.86 1.72 16.63
N LYS A 147 10.24 2.74 15.87
CA LYS A 147 10.41 4.14 16.33
C LYS A 147 9.21 5.01 16.07
N ASP A 148 8.62 4.86 14.88
CA ASP A 148 7.53 5.73 14.48
C ASP A 148 6.51 4.98 13.64
N VAL A 149 5.25 5.32 13.82
CA VAL A 149 4.14 4.88 12.99
C VAL A 149 3.25 6.05 12.68
N SER A 150 2.98 6.28 11.42
CA SER A 150 1.96 7.23 10.98
C SER A 150 0.89 6.56 10.14
N VAL A 151 -0.35 6.99 10.33
CA VAL A 151 -1.51 6.50 9.59
C VAL A 151 -2.18 7.64 8.88
N GLU A 152 -2.47 7.45 7.61
CA GLU A 152 -3.26 8.37 6.80
C GLU A 152 -4.40 7.61 6.13
N LYS A 153 -5.59 8.20 6.14
CA LYS A 153 -6.80 7.60 5.57
C LYS A 153 -7.44 8.49 4.52
N SER A 154 -8.01 7.84 3.53
CA SER A 154 -8.87 8.45 2.51
C SER A 154 -10.02 7.50 2.17
N SER A 155 -10.94 7.92 1.30
CA SER A 155 -12.00 7.05 0.78
C SER A 155 -11.46 5.85 -0.02
N LEU A 156 -10.27 5.97 -0.60
CA LEU A 156 -9.70 4.95 -1.49
C LEU A 156 -8.75 3.98 -0.79
N MET A 157 -8.06 4.42 0.27
CA MET A 157 -7.10 3.56 0.97
C MET A 157 -6.70 4.12 2.34
N THR A 158 -6.14 3.23 3.14
CA THR A 158 -5.38 3.55 4.34
C THR A 158 -3.91 3.29 4.08
N LYS A 159 -3.04 4.25 4.42
CA LYS A 159 -1.59 4.10 4.42
C LYS A 159 -1.09 3.98 5.84
N VAL A 160 -0.23 3.00 6.09
CA VAL A 160 0.49 2.86 7.36
C VAL A 160 1.98 2.93 7.05
N LYS A 161 2.64 3.96 7.54
CA LYS A 161 4.09 4.11 7.41
C LYS A 161 4.74 3.78 8.73
N MET A 162 5.67 2.84 8.72
CA MET A 162 6.42 2.37 9.89
C MET A 162 7.90 2.62 9.67
N THR A 163 8.61 2.94 10.75
CA THR A 163 10.06 3.19 10.72
C THR A 163 10.72 2.48 11.89
N TRP A 164 11.72 1.66 11.59
CA TRP A 164 12.54 0.94 12.58
C TRP A 164 13.98 1.42 12.53
N ASN A 165 14.64 1.39 13.68
CA ASN A 165 16.08 1.47 13.74
C ASN A 165 16.69 0.07 13.81
N TYR A 166 17.81 -0.08 13.17
CA TYR A 166 18.68 -1.22 13.31
C TYR A 166 20.14 -0.74 13.28
N GLU A 167 20.82 -0.75 14.42
CA GLU A 167 22.15 -0.15 14.60
C GLU A 167 22.18 1.30 14.07
N ASP A 168 23.06 1.61 13.10
CA ASP A 168 23.18 2.93 12.48
C ASP A 168 22.25 3.09 11.25
N SER A 169 21.36 2.13 11.00
CA SER A 169 20.47 2.10 9.85
C SER A 169 19.02 2.37 10.23
N VAL A 170 18.28 2.94 9.27
CA VAL A 170 16.83 3.17 9.38
C VAL A 170 16.12 2.41 8.28
N ILE A 171 15.12 1.61 8.65
CA ILE A 171 14.26 0.91 7.71
C ILE A 171 12.89 1.58 7.72
N SER A 172 12.40 1.97 6.56
CA SER A 172 11.06 2.53 6.40
C SER A 172 10.23 1.65 5.48
N GLN A 173 8.98 1.39 5.88
CA GLN A 173 8.01 0.62 5.12
C GLN A 173 6.70 1.39 5.03
N GLU A 174 6.06 1.37 3.88
CA GLU A 174 4.70 1.86 3.68
C GLU A 174 3.80 0.70 3.26
N ILE A 175 2.74 0.47 4.02
CA ILE A 175 1.70 -0.50 3.74
C ILE A 175 0.48 0.25 3.23
N ARG A 176 -0.03 -0.13 2.06
CA ARG A 176 -1.22 0.46 1.44
C ARG A 176 -2.34 -0.56 1.45
N LEU A 177 -3.41 -0.23 2.14
CA LEU A 177 -4.61 -1.05 2.28
C LEU A 177 -5.74 -0.37 1.51
N TYR A 178 -6.14 -0.93 0.40
CA TYR A 178 -7.18 -0.37 -0.48
C TYR A 178 -8.59 -0.69 0.04
N ASN A 179 -9.55 0.22 -0.29
CA ASN A 179 -10.97 0.12 0.05
C ASN A 179 -11.81 -0.30 -1.16
#